data_8b942e56ccf5fd7235455986cb70286b
#
_entry.id   8b942e56ccf5fd7235455986cb70286b
#
_cell.length_a   1.000
_cell.length_b   1.000
_cell.length_c   1.000
_cell.angle_alpha   90.00
_cell.angle_beta   90.00
_cell.angle_gamma   90.00
#
_symmetry.space_group_name_H-M   'P 1'
#
loop_
_entity.id
_entity.type
_entity.pdbx_description
1 polymer ?
#
loop_
_entity_poly.entity_id
_entity_poly.type
_entity_poly.pdbx_seq_one_letter_code
_entity_poly.pdbx_strand_id
1 'polypeptide(L)'
;QIFTCEQILNMIEEDSLRFVGHTYGTNSRWNIGLKSLFIFQLLSGFQVPELMFDGSEKNWYVITGERQLKCIYEYIKGSLTLSEEALGDFKKYKQFKDLPLMLKRKILNTEFFVTVLNPGVTQSDRYRIYEMGSVTEGSSDLWSVAKFVFSKGYSNLEKIVDEIILSYPSVKQNRRQIIRLPLLWNIRNNVDFYTSKVSISGSTKIDSILIPQLEDYDFLGVDCHTMLGKLSFLQYEACKQIFQWRNQSLKTVTILLIMNGVIKLDSNNSIETFIKKTKKIWDKRPSNLRCTSYNMLSEQIKYMSNKLKN
;
A
#
# COMPACT_ATOMS: atom_id res chain seq x y z
N GLN A 1 -18.54 -18.07 5.46
CA GLN A 1 -19.54 -18.49 4.45
C GLN A 1 -18.88 -19.42 3.44
N ILE A 2 -19.68 -20.23 2.76
CA ILE A 2 -19.21 -21.11 1.69
C ILE A 2 -19.91 -20.68 0.40
N PHE A 3 -19.15 -20.47 -0.65
CA PHE A 3 -19.64 -20.15 -1.98
C PHE A 3 -19.04 -21.11 -3.00
N THR A 4 -19.82 -21.53 -3.98
CA THR A 4 -19.25 -22.25 -5.14
C THR A 4 -18.52 -21.27 -6.06
N CYS A 5 -17.61 -21.78 -6.84
CA CYS A 5 -16.94 -21.01 -7.89
C CYS A 5 -17.97 -20.31 -8.81
N GLU A 6 -19.01 -21.01 -9.24
CA GLU A 6 -20.07 -20.46 -10.08
C GLU A 6 -20.79 -19.28 -9.42
N GLN A 7 -21.14 -19.39 -8.12
CA GLN A 7 -21.76 -18.29 -7.39
C GLN A 7 -20.87 -17.06 -7.36
N ILE A 8 -19.57 -17.21 -7.05
CA ILE A 8 -18.63 -16.09 -7.02
C ILE A 8 -18.49 -15.45 -8.41
N LEU A 9 -18.41 -16.26 -9.46
CA LEU A 9 -18.32 -15.74 -10.83
C LEU A 9 -19.56 -14.97 -11.23
N ASN A 10 -20.75 -15.45 -10.87
CA ASN A 10 -22.00 -14.72 -11.08
C ASN A 10 -22.01 -13.38 -10.34
N MET A 11 -21.55 -13.35 -9.09
CA MET A 11 -21.40 -12.10 -8.34
C MET A 11 -20.48 -11.10 -9.03
N ILE A 12 -19.40 -11.58 -9.66
CA ILE A 12 -18.47 -10.72 -10.42
C ILE A 12 -19.16 -10.20 -11.69
N GLU A 13 -19.88 -11.05 -12.42
CA GLU A 13 -20.58 -10.68 -13.66
C GLU A 13 -21.74 -9.70 -13.41
N GLU A 14 -22.44 -9.84 -12.29
CA GLU A 14 -23.52 -8.95 -11.84
C GLU A 14 -23.00 -7.65 -11.19
N ASP A 15 -21.69 -7.47 -11.12
CA ASP A 15 -21.02 -6.32 -10.46
C ASP A 15 -21.38 -6.17 -8.97
N SER A 16 -21.83 -7.25 -8.33
CA SER A 16 -22.11 -7.30 -6.89
C SER A 16 -20.85 -7.63 -6.06
N LEU A 17 -19.87 -8.29 -6.66
CA LEU A 17 -18.51 -8.50 -6.12
C LEU A 17 -17.48 -7.83 -7.03
N ARG A 18 -16.71 -6.90 -6.47
CA ARG A 18 -15.75 -6.07 -7.19
C ARG A 18 -14.33 -6.28 -6.71
N PHE A 19 -13.39 -6.01 -7.58
CA PHE A 19 -11.99 -5.89 -7.21
C PHE A 19 -11.66 -4.44 -6.84
N VAL A 20 -10.87 -4.22 -5.79
CA VAL A 20 -10.44 -2.88 -5.37
C VAL A 20 -9.45 -2.31 -6.38
N GLY A 21 -9.96 -1.84 -7.50
CA GLY A 21 -9.23 -1.15 -8.55
C GLY A 21 -8.08 -1.97 -9.18
N HIS A 22 -7.30 -1.37 -10.07
CA HIS A 22 -6.04 -1.92 -10.57
C HIS A 22 -4.91 -1.82 -9.51
N THR A 23 -5.25 -2.01 -8.29
CA THR A 23 -4.46 -1.74 -7.10
C THR A 23 -3.30 -2.69 -6.93
N TYR A 24 -3.47 -3.88 -7.38
CA TYR A 24 -2.43 -4.89 -7.29
C TYR A 24 -1.47 -4.69 -8.46
N GLY A 25 -0.38 -4.00 -8.17
CA GLY A 25 0.58 -3.53 -9.14
C GLY A 25 0.97 -4.56 -10.18
N THR A 26 1.33 -4.08 -11.35
CA THR A 26 1.76 -4.89 -12.51
C THR A 26 2.86 -5.91 -12.20
N ASN A 27 3.59 -5.75 -11.09
CA ASN A 27 4.66 -6.63 -10.65
C ASN A 27 4.21 -7.91 -9.91
N SER A 28 2.92 -8.04 -9.58
CA SER A 28 2.38 -9.19 -8.85
C SER A 28 1.55 -10.13 -9.71
N ARG A 29 1.69 -10.08 -11.02
CA ARG A 29 0.97 -10.98 -11.92
C ARG A 29 1.51 -12.41 -11.79
N TRP A 30 0.62 -13.35 -11.55
CA TRP A 30 0.96 -14.75 -11.72
C TRP A 30 1.39 -14.98 -13.17
N ASN A 31 2.54 -15.62 -13.34
CA ASN A 31 2.95 -16.09 -14.66
C ASN A 31 2.07 -17.26 -15.10
N ILE A 32 2.17 -17.65 -16.36
CA ILE A 32 1.36 -18.71 -16.93
C ILE A 32 1.54 -20.04 -16.18
N GLY A 33 2.75 -20.33 -15.69
CA GLY A 33 3.04 -21.54 -14.92
C GLY A 33 2.26 -21.59 -13.61
N LEU A 34 2.26 -20.50 -12.82
CA LEU A 34 1.49 -20.42 -11.57
C LEU A 34 -0.02 -20.49 -11.81
N LYS A 35 -0.52 -19.81 -12.84
CA LYS A 35 -1.93 -19.92 -13.24
C LYS A 35 -2.30 -21.37 -13.61
N SER A 36 -1.45 -22.04 -14.34
CA SER A 36 -1.66 -23.44 -14.75
C SER A 36 -1.63 -24.40 -13.57
N LEU A 37 -0.69 -24.22 -12.63
CA LEU A 37 -0.64 -25.00 -11.39
C LEU A 37 -1.90 -24.81 -10.54
N PHE A 38 -2.40 -23.59 -10.45
CA PHE A 38 -3.62 -23.31 -9.70
C PHE A 38 -4.85 -23.98 -10.35
N ILE A 39 -5.00 -23.90 -11.65
CA ILE A 39 -6.09 -24.64 -12.35
C ILE A 39 -5.90 -26.15 -12.21
N PHE A 40 -4.66 -26.67 -12.25
CA PHE A 40 -4.38 -28.06 -11.95
C PHE A 40 -4.85 -28.48 -10.55
N GLN A 41 -4.64 -27.64 -9.53
CA GLN A 41 -5.15 -27.91 -8.17
C GLN A 41 -6.68 -28.06 -8.16
N LEU A 42 -7.40 -27.16 -8.84
CA LEU A 42 -8.87 -27.25 -8.97
C LEU A 42 -9.30 -28.52 -9.67
N LEU A 43 -8.67 -28.86 -10.79
CA LEU A 43 -8.96 -30.09 -11.55
C LEU A 43 -8.68 -31.35 -10.74
N SER A 44 -7.62 -31.33 -9.91
CA SER A 44 -7.26 -32.45 -9.04
C SER A 44 -8.17 -32.56 -7.80
N GLY A 45 -8.87 -31.48 -7.43
CA GLY A 45 -9.74 -31.41 -6.25
C GLY A 45 -8.98 -31.15 -4.96
N PHE A 46 -7.79 -30.52 -5.05
CA PHE A 46 -7.09 -30.03 -3.87
C PHE A 46 -7.81 -28.84 -3.26
N GLN A 47 -7.68 -28.71 -1.94
CA GLN A 47 -8.24 -27.56 -1.22
C GLN A 47 -7.61 -26.26 -1.72
N VAL A 48 -8.46 -25.27 -1.95
CA VAL A 48 -8.04 -23.91 -2.33
C VAL A 48 -7.92 -23.02 -1.09
N PRO A 49 -7.04 -22.00 -1.13
CA PRO A 49 -6.93 -21.04 -0.03
C PRO A 49 -8.25 -20.31 0.24
N GLU A 50 -8.45 -19.97 1.50
CA GLU A 50 -9.59 -19.16 1.93
C GLU A 50 -9.56 -17.78 1.27
N LEU A 51 -10.75 -17.28 0.92
CA LEU A 51 -10.94 -15.95 0.37
C LEU A 51 -11.44 -15.00 1.47
N MET A 52 -11.17 -13.72 1.32
CA MET A 52 -11.74 -12.70 2.19
C MET A 52 -12.39 -11.59 1.38
N PHE A 53 -13.63 -11.26 1.72
CA PHE A 53 -14.41 -10.22 1.06
C PHE A 53 -14.79 -9.14 2.07
N ASP A 54 -14.87 -7.92 1.60
CA ASP A 54 -15.40 -6.78 2.32
C ASP A 54 -16.87 -6.61 1.96
N GLY A 55 -17.74 -6.96 2.87
CA GLY A 55 -19.21 -6.83 2.75
C GLY A 55 -19.77 -5.61 3.51
N SER A 56 -18.91 -4.64 3.87
CA SER A 56 -19.31 -3.47 4.66
C SER A 56 -20.16 -2.46 3.87
N GLU A 57 -20.17 -2.54 2.55
CA GLU A 57 -20.95 -1.68 1.65
C GLU A 57 -21.99 -2.49 0.85
N LYS A 58 -22.81 -1.79 0.07
CA LYS A 58 -23.83 -2.42 -0.78
C LYS A 58 -23.22 -3.43 -1.78
N ASN A 59 -22.08 -3.08 -2.38
CA ASN A 59 -21.30 -3.97 -3.21
C ASN A 59 -20.18 -4.57 -2.38
N TRP A 60 -19.88 -5.83 -2.60
CA TRP A 60 -18.77 -6.48 -1.93
C TRP A 60 -17.47 -6.27 -2.70
N TYR A 61 -16.35 -6.34 -1.98
CA TYR A 61 -15.03 -6.16 -2.56
C TYR A 61 -14.10 -7.29 -2.14
N VAL A 62 -13.27 -7.77 -3.07
CA VAL A 62 -12.27 -8.79 -2.78
C VAL A 62 -11.10 -8.19 -2.02
N ILE A 63 -10.79 -8.72 -0.81
CA ILE A 63 -9.62 -8.35 -0.01
C ILE A 63 -8.46 -9.31 -0.31
N THR A 64 -8.71 -10.63 -0.27
CA THR A 64 -7.73 -11.67 -0.64
C THR A 64 -8.35 -12.64 -1.63
N GLY A 65 -7.53 -13.24 -2.49
CA GLY A 65 -7.95 -14.19 -3.51
C GLY A 65 -8.22 -13.57 -4.89
N GLU A 66 -7.89 -12.31 -5.10
CA GLU A 66 -8.11 -11.64 -6.39
C GLU A 66 -7.44 -12.38 -7.54
N ARG A 67 -6.21 -12.88 -7.34
CA ARG A 67 -5.45 -13.59 -8.38
C ARG A 67 -6.08 -14.92 -8.73
N GLN A 68 -6.53 -15.64 -7.71
CA GLN A 68 -7.25 -16.91 -7.87
C GLN A 68 -8.53 -16.71 -8.68
N LEU A 69 -9.35 -15.74 -8.26
CA LEU A 69 -10.62 -15.47 -8.94
C LEU A 69 -10.42 -14.96 -10.37
N LYS A 70 -9.45 -14.07 -10.60
CA LYS A 70 -9.12 -13.62 -11.96
C LYS A 70 -8.59 -14.77 -12.84
N CYS A 71 -7.75 -15.65 -12.29
CA CYS A 71 -7.23 -16.82 -13.01
C CYS A 71 -8.37 -17.75 -13.44
N ILE A 72 -9.31 -18.06 -12.55
CA ILE A 72 -10.48 -18.89 -12.86
C ILE A 72 -11.34 -18.21 -13.93
N TYR A 73 -11.64 -16.91 -13.72
CA TYR A 73 -12.46 -16.15 -14.66
C TYR A 73 -11.85 -16.12 -16.06
N GLU A 74 -10.55 -15.80 -16.17
CA GLU A 74 -9.81 -15.81 -17.44
C GLU A 74 -9.84 -17.17 -18.12
N TYR A 75 -9.72 -18.27 -17.34
CA TYR A 75 -9.75 -19.63 -17.87
C TYR A 75 -11.14 -19.99 -18.39
N ILE A 76 -12.19 -19.74 -17.63
CA ILE A 76 -13.58 -20.05 -18.01
C ILE A 76 -14.01 -19.22 -19.21
N LYS A 77 -13.62 -17.93 -19.29
CA LYS A 77 -13.90 -17.07 -20.45
C LYS A 77 -13.03 -17.34 -21.67
N GLY A 78 -12.06 -18.27 -21.57
CA GLY A 78 -11.21 -18.69 -22.69
C GLY A 78 -10.09 -17.72 -23.04
N SER A 79 -9.84 -16.68 -22.22
CA SER A 79 -8.73 -15.73 -22.39
C SER A 79 -7.40 -16.26 -21.84
N LEU A 80 -7.41 -17.35 -21.06
CA LEU A 80 -6.24 -18.01 -20.51
C LEU A 80 -6.03 -19.37 -21.17
N THR A 81 -4.85 -19.57 -21.75
CA THR A 81 -4.38 -20.88 -22.23
C THR A 81 -3.30 -21.40 -21.29
N LEU A 82 -3.46 -22.59 -20.74
CA LEU A 82 -2.58 -23.17 -19.72
C LEU A 82 -1.31 -23.78 -20.34
N SER A 83 -0.22 -23.83 -19.54
CA SER A 83 1.02 -24.54 -19.90
C SER A 83 0.87 -26.05 -19.71
N GLU A 84 1.28 -26.84 -20.68
CA GLU A 84 1.25 -28.31 -20.61
C GLU A 84 2.07 -28.84 -19.43
N GLU A 85 3.23 -28.26 -19.21
CA GLU A 85 4.21 -28.73 -18.22
C GLU A 85 3.62 -28.73 -16.80
N ALA A 86 2.71 -27.79 -16.52
CA ALA A 86 2.10 -27.64 -15.21
C ALA A 86 0.83 -28.48 -15.01
N LEU A 87 0.29 -29.10 -16.06
CA LEU A 87 -1.03 -29.76 -16.04
C LEU A 87 -0.98 -31.25 -15.75
N GLY A 88 0.21 -31.89 -15.76
CA GLY A 88 0.33 -33.32 -15.52
C GLY A 88 -0.62 -34.16 -16.40
N ASP A 89 -1.49 -34.95 -15.79
CA ASP A 89 -2.47 -35.79 -16.50
C ASP A 89 -3.53 -35.01 -17.27
N PHE A 90 -3.69 -33.70 -16.96
CA PHE A 90 -4.65 -32.83 -17.63
C PHE A 90 -4.05 -32.05 -18.82
N LYS A 91 -2.82 -32.35 -19.25
CA LYS A 91 -2.10 -31.59 -20.29
C LYS A 91 -2.84 -31.36 -21.61
N LYS A 92 -3.80 -32.21 -21.95
CA LYS A 92 -4.66 -32.07 -23.13
C LYS A 92 -5.75 -31.00 -22.99
N TYR A 93 -6.00 -30.49 -21.77
CA TYR A 93 -7.08 -29.56 -21.48
C TYR A 93 -6.55 -28.17 -21.21
N LYS A 94 -5.88 -27.58 -22.20
CA LYS A 94 -5.29 -26.23 -22.06
C LYS A 94 -6.30 -25.10 -21.96
N GLN A 95 -7.49 -25.31 -22.48
CA GLN A 95 -8.58 -24.33 -22.46
C GLN A 95 -9.83 -24.93 -21.82
N PHE A 96 -10.61 -24.10 -21.16
CA PHE A 96 -11.83 -24.53 -20.46
C PHE A 96 -12.81 -25.25 -21.41
N LYS A 97 -12.92 -24.79 -22.67
CA LYS A 97 -13.80 -25.39 -23.67
C LYS A 97 -13.46 -26.87 -23.94
N ASP A 98 -12.18 -27.24 -23.82
CA ASP A 98 -11.67 -28.58 -24.11
C ASP A 98 -11.96 -29.60 -22.99
N LEU A 99 -12.37 -29.10 -21.80
CA LEU A 99 -12.69 -29.95 -20.66
C LEU A 99 -13.96 -30.78 -20.91
N PRO A 100 -13.95 -32.08 -20.52
CA PRO A 100 -15.17 -32.84 -20.38
C PRO A 100 -16.15 -32.19 -19.41
N LEU A 101 -17.44 -32.42 -19.59
CA LEU A 101 -18.51 -31.83 -18.77
C LEU A 101 -18.29 -32.07 -17.27
N MET A 102 -17.82 -33.26 -16.87
CA MET A 102 -17.51 -33.58 -15.46
C MET A 102 -16.45 -32.65 -14.87
N LEU A 103 -15.38 -32.37 -15.60
CA LEU A 103 -14.30 -31.50 -15.14
C LEU A 103 -14.75 -30.03 -15.13
N LYS A 104 -15.57 -29.58 -16.08
CA LYS A 104 -16.19 -28.26 -16.05
C LYS A 104 -17.03 -28.08 -14.80
N ARG A 105 -17.90 -29.04 -14.49
CA ARG A 105 -18.72 -29.04 -13.27
C ARG A 105 -17.87 -29.09 -12.01
N LYS A 106 -16.79 -29.85 -12.01
CA LYS A 106 -15.88 -29.91 -10.87
C LYS A 106 -15.29 -28.54 -10.54
N ILE A 107 -14.84 -27.76 -11.53
CA ILE A 107 -14.36 -26.38 -11.31
C ILE A 107 -15.50 -25.48 -10.81
N LEU A 108 -16.66 -25.48 -11.48
CA LEU A 108 -17.78 -24.61 -11.15
C LEU A 108 -18.35 -24.89 -9.74
N ASN A 109 -18.35 -26.15 -9.32
CA ASN A 109 -18.82 -26.57 -8.00
C ASN A 109 -17.73 -26.56 -6.93
N THR A 110 -16.50 -26.13 -7.24
CA THR A 110 -15.46 -25.98 -6.21
C THR A 110 -15.96 -25.00 -5.15
N GLU A 111 -15.93 -25.43 -3.89
CA GLU A 111 -16.32 -24.62 -2.75
C GLU A 111 -15.16 -23.80 -2.24
N PHE A 112 -15.41 -22.51 -2.00
CA PHE A 112 -14.50 -21.59 -1.36
C PHE A 112 -15.02 -21.23 0.02
N PHE A 113 -14.15 -21.35 1.03
CA PHE A 113 -14.38 -20.74 2.33
C PHE A 113 -14.11 -19.25 2.21
N VAL A 114 -15.12 -18.45 2.58
CA VAL A 114 -15.05 -16.98 2.46
C VAL A 114 -15.32 -16.35 3.82
N THR A 115 -14.32 -15.62 4.31
CA THR A 115 -14.51 -14.70 5.44
C THR A 115 -15.00 -13.37 4.91
N VAL A 116 -16.15 -12.89 5.44
CA VAL A 116 -16.77 -11.63 5.03
C VAL A 116 -16.68 -10.61 6.15
N LEU A 117 -16.12 -9.43 5.88
CA LEU A 117 -16.15 -8.30 6.81
C LEU A 117 -17.58 -7.76 6.91
N ASN A 118 -18.06 -7.63 8.14
CA ASN A 118 -19.39 -7.13 8.43
C ASN A 118 -19.47 -5.60 8.42
N PRO A 119 -20.63 -5.01 8.18
CA PRO A 119 -20.90 -3.59 8.45
C PRO A 119 -20.57 -3.24 9.91
N GLY A 120 -19.97 -2.07 10.13
CA GLY A 120 -19.58 -1.62 11.47
C GLY A 120 -18.08 -1.73 11.78
N VAL A 121 -17.29 -2.34 10.90
CA VAL A 121 -15.82 -2.26 10.96
C VAL A 121 -15.40 -0.82 10.70
N THR A 122 -14.52 -0.26 11.55
CA THR A 122 -14.01 1.10 11.36
C THR A 122 -13.17 1.20 10.08
N GLN A 123 -13.07 2.40 9.50
CA GLN A 123 -12.22 2.60 8.31
C GLN A 123 -10.76 2.24 8.58
N SER A 124 -10.25 2.54 9.76
CA SER A 124 -8.90 2.18 10.18
C SER A 124 -8.70 0.66 10.25
N ASP A 125 -9.65 -0.08 10.81
CA ASP A 125 -9.54 -1.54 10.89
C ASP A 125 -9.72 -2.17 9.51
N ARG A 126 -10.66 -1.65 8.71
CA ARG A 126 -10.85 -2.03 7.31
C ARG A 126 -9.54 -1.86 6.52
N TYR A 127 -8.89 -0.71 6.63
CA TYR A 127 -7.60 -0.46 6.00
C TYR A 127 -6.52 -1.48 6.43
N ARG A 128 -6.42 -1.76 7.74
CA ARG A 128 -5.45 -2.74 8.26
C ARG A 128 -5.66 -4.14 7.70
N ILE A 129 -6.92 -4.55 7.55
CA ILE A 129 -7.25 -5.86 6.97
C ILE A 129 -6.83 -5.92 5.50
N TYR A 130 -7.09 -4.87 4.72
CA TYR A 130 -6.59 -4.76 3.34
C TYR A 130 -5.06 -4.73 3.26
N GLU A 131 -4.41 -4.04 4.19
CA GLU A 131 -2.94 -4.01 4.28
C GLU A 131 -2.39 -5.42 4.51
N MET A 132 -2.96 -6.18 5.45
CA MET A 132 -2.57 -7.58 5.72
C MET A 132 -2.80 -8.47 4.49
N GLY A 133 -3.95 -8.37 3.84
CA GLY A 133 -4.26 -9.10 2.61
C GLY A 133 -3.28 -8.78 1.48
N SER A 134 -2.93 -7.51 1.32
CA SER A 134 -1.95 -7.06 0.32
C SER A 134 -0.55 -7.63 0.57
N VAL A 135 -0.13 -7.75 1.83
CA VAL A 135 1.16 -8.35 2.21
C VAL A 135 1.17 -9.84 1.89
N THR A 136 0.13 -10.57 2.24
CA THR A 136 0.02 -12.02 1.98
C THR A 136 0.01 -12.34 0.49
N GLU A 137 -0.60 -11.48 -0.32
CA GLU A 137 -0.60 -11.63 -1.78
C GLU A 137 0.64 -11.07 -2.48
N GLY A 138 1.62 -10.51 -1.72
CA GLY A 138 2.81 -9.88 -2.30
C GLY A 138 2.51 -8.62 -3.10
N SER A 139 1.39 -7.97 -2.83
CA SER A 139 1.02 -6.66 -3.37
C SER A 139 1.46 -5.55 -2.43
N SER A 140 1.81 -4.38 -2.95
CA SER A 140 2.38 -3.31 -2.15
C SER A 140 1.76 -1.92 -2.39
N ASP A 141 0.67 -1.82 -3.14
CA ASP A 141 0.07 -0.51 -3.41
C ASP A 141 -0.95 -0.09 -2.34
N LEU A 142 -0.41 0.19 -1.15
CA LEU A 142 -1.19 0.67 0.00
C LEU A 142 -1.92 1.99 -0.26
N TRP A 143 -1.41 2.82 -1.19
CA TRP A 143 -2.05 4.11 -1.52
C TRP A 143 -3.34 3.94 -2.29
N SER A 144 -3.44 2.94 -3.14
CA SER A 144 -4.69 2.63 -3.81
C SER A 144 -5.74 2.06 -2.84
N VAL A 145 -5.31 1.22 -1.89
CA VAL A 145 -6.18 0.79 -0.79
C VAL A 145 -6.63 2.00 0.03
N ALA A 146 -5.71 2.93 0.34
CA ALA A 146 -6.04 4.17 1.04
C ALA A 146 -7.08 5.01 0.31
N LYS A 147 -6.93 5.17 -1.00
CA LYS A 147 -7.89 5.89 -1.86
C LYS A 147 -9.28 5.27 -1.81
N PHE A 148 -9.35 3.95 -1.75
CA PHE A 148 -10.61 3.23 -1.66
C PHE A 148 -11.25 3.36 -0.27
N VAL A 149 -10.51 3.02 0.80
CA VAL A 149 -11.04 2.96 2.17
C VAL A 149 -11.32 4.37 2.72
N PHE A 150 -10.40 5.32 2.52
CA PHE A 150 -10.45 6.68 3.02
C PHE A 150 -10.77 7.69 1.91
N SER A 151 -11.77 7.44 1.09
CA SER A 151 -12.06 8.21 -0.12
C SER A 151 -12.15 9.74 0.10
N LYS A 152 -12.79 10.18 1.20
CA LYS A 152 -12.90 11.61 1.56
C LYS A 152 -11.56 12.22 1.93
N GLY A 153 -10.85 11.60 2.87
CA GLY A 153 -9.52 12.05 3.30
C GLY A 153 -8.50 12.02 2.19
N TYR A 154 -8.54 10.99 1.36
CA TYR A 154 -7.67 10.89 0.20
C TYR A 154 -7.95 11.99 -0.84
N SER A 155 -9.21 12.28 -1.13
CA SER A 155 -9.59 13.38 -2.03
C SER A 155 -9.13 14.74 -1.51
N ASN A 156 -9.23 14.99 -0.20
CA ASN A 156 -8.70 16.19 0.42
C ASN A 156 -7.17 16.26 0.31
N LEU A 157 -6.48 15.16 0.59
CA LEU A 157 -5.04 15.04 0.42
C LEU A 157 -4.59 15.32 -1.03
N GLU A 158 -5.32 14.81 -2.03
CA GLU A 158 -5.02 15.08 -3.44
C GLU A 158 -5.11 16.58 -3.77
N LYS A 159 -6.13 17.29 -3.27
CA LYS A 159 -6.25 18.76 -3.45
C LYS A 159 -5.04 19.50 -2.88
N ILE A 160 -4.62 19.15 -1.66
CA ILE A 160 -3.44 19.75 -1.02
C ILE A 160 -2.17 19.48 -1.84
N VAL A 161 -2.02 18.27 -2.35
CA VAL A 161 -0.87 17.92 -3.21
C VAL A 161 -0.90 18.72 -4.52
N ASP A 162 -2.08 18.95 -5.09
CA ASP A 162 -2.23 19.78 -6.28
C ASP A 162 -1.86 21.25 -6.01
N GLU A 163 -2.25 21.80 -4.86
CA GLU A 163 -1.83 23.15 -4.43
C GLU A 163 -0.31 23.25 -4.26
N ILE A 164 0.34 22.22 -3.69
CA ILE A 164 1.81 22.16 -3.60
C ILE A 164 2.44 22.18 -5.01
N ILE A 165 1.90 21.37 -5.92
CA ILE A 165 2.43 21.28 -7.29
C ILE A 165 2.19 22.59 -8.06
N LEU A 166 1.06 23.27 -7.86
CA LEU A 166 0.79 24.57 -8.44
C LEU A 166 1.76 25.63 -7.95
N SER A 167 2.05 25.61 -6.64
CA SER A 167 3.00 26.54 -6.02
C SER A 167 4.45 26.25 -6.39
N TYR A 168 4.78 24.98 -6.62
CA TYR A 168 6.15 24.49 -6.85
C TYR A 168 6.17 23.46 -8.01
N PRO A 169 6.05 23.87 -9.28
CA PRO A 169 5.90 22.95 -10.42
C PRO A 169 7.05 21.94 -10.58
N SER A 170 8.25 22.27 -10.11
CA SER A 170 9.43 21.38 -10.16
C SER A 170 9.24 20.07 -9.37
N VAL A 171 8.36 20.02 -8.38
CA VAL A 171 8.09 18.83 -7.57
C VAL A 171 7.09 17.85 -8.21
N LYS A 172 6.42 18.23 -9.29
CA LYS A 172 5.38 17.43 -9.96
C LYS A 172 5.83 15.99 -10.27
N GLN A 173 7.07 15.80 -10.72
CA GLN A 173 7.61 14.47 -11.07
C GLN A 173 7.66 13.49 -9.89
N ASN A 174 7.54 13.96 -8.66
CA ASN A 174 7.59 13.17 -7.44
C ASN A 174 6.24 13.10 -6.71
N ARG A 175 5.11 13.29 -7.42
CA ARG A 175 3.76 13.31 -6.83
C ARG A 175 3.53 12.18 -5.82
N ARG A 176 3.91 10.94 -6.15
CA ARG A 176 3.77 9.77 -5.24
C ARG A 176 4.54 9.91 -3.92
N GLN A 177 5.56 10.75 -3.89
CA GLN A 177 6.36 10.98 -2.69
C GLN A 177 5.91 12.24 -1.96
N ILE A 178 5.53 13.27 -2.71
CA ILE A 178 5.03 14.52 -2.17
C ILE A 178 3.72 14.33 -1.37
N ILE A 179 2.90 13.36 -1.76
CA ILE A 179 1.65 13.01 -1.05
C ILE A 179 1.87 12.68 0.44
N ARG A 180 3.08 12.31 0.84
CA ARG A 180 3.43 12.05 2.25
C ARG A 180 3.70 13.33 3.05
N LEU A 181 4.00 14.44 2.40
CA LEU A 181 4.39 15.69 3.10
C LEU A 181 3.28 16.25 3.98
N PRO A 182 2.02 16.39 3.52
CA PRO A 182 0.94 16.85 4.39
C PRO A 182 0.75 15.98 5.64
N LEU A 183 0.85 14.66 5.48
CA LEU A 183 0.68 13.71 6.58
C LEU A 183 1.85 13.77 7.57
N LEU A 184 3.08 13.91 7.08
CA LEU A 184 4.25 14.16 7.94
C LEU A 184 4.15 15.49 8.66
N TRP A 185 3.62 16.52 8.00
CA TRP A 185 3.38 17.81 8.63
C TRP A 185 2.43 17.71 9.81
N ASN A 186 1.33 17.01 9.67
CA ASN A 186 0.35 16.80 10.74
C ASN A 186 0.98 16.23 12.01
N ILE A 187 1.87 15.27 11.85
CA ILE A 187 2.46 14.54 12.98
C ILE A 187 3.84 15.06 13.39
N ARG A 188 4.34 16.16 12.80
CA ARG A 188 5.69 16.69 13.05
C ARG A 188 6.00 16.98 14.52
N ASN A 189 4.99 17.38 15.28
CA ASN A 189 5.11 17.70 16.70
C ASN A 189 4.73 16.53 17.62
N ASN A 190 4.07 15.51 17.09
CA ASN A 190 3.60 14.36 17.86
C ASN A 190 4.42 13.10 17.50
N VAL A 191 5.67 13.11 17.93
CA VAL A 191 6.59 12.00 17.64
C VAL A 191 6.18 10.73 18.38
N ASP A 192 5.46 10.84 19.49
CA ASP A 192 4.95 9.70 20.25
C ASP A 192 3.81 8.97 19.52
N PHE A 193 3.18 9.62 18.56
CA PHE A 193 2.21 8.97 17.67
C PHE A 193 2.81 7.75 16.95
N TYR A 194 4.10 7.79 16.64
CA TYR A 194 4.79 6.67 16.00
C TYR A 194 5.05 5.49 16.93
N THR A 195 5.21 5.77 18.24
CA THR A 195 5.56 4.73 19.22
C THR A 195 4.33 3.98 19.73
N SER A 196 3.16 4.61 19.76
CA SER A 196 1.95 4.06 20.36
C SER A 196 1.15 3.12 19.44
N LYS A 197 1.29 3.26 18.11
CA LYS A 197 0.44 2.54 17.14
C LYS A 197 1.13 1.39 16.40
N VAL A 198 2.40 1.10 16.69
CA VAL A 198 3.16 0.15 15.89
C VAL A 198 3.70 -1.00 16.72
N SER A 199 2.88 -2.00 16.89
CA SER A 199 3.30 -3.33 17.30
C SER A 199 3.03 -4.34 16.18
N ILE A 200 3.61 -4.12 15.00
CA ILE A 200 3.63 -5.13 13.94
C ILE A 200 5.07 -5.31 13.50
N SER A 201 5.57 -6.51 13.79
CA SER A 201 6.85 -7.10 13.33
C SER A 201 7.73 -6.28 12.36
N GLY A 202 8.80 -5.73 12.84
CA GLY A 202 10.13 -5.59 12.21
C GLY A 202 10.32 -4.65 11.02
N SER A 203 9.32 -4.30 10.24
CA SER A 203 9.47 -3.42 9.06
C SER A 203 8.24 -2.60 8.73
N THR A 204 7.75 -1.83 9.70
CA THR A 204 6.62 -0.93 9.45
C THR A 204 7.04 0.12 8.43
N LYS A 205 6.46 0.06 7.25
CA LYS A 205 6.61 1.10 6.24
C LYS A 205 5.97 2.38 6.78
N ILE A 206 6.60 3.54 6.52
CA ILE A 206 6.06 4.84 6.94
C ILE A 206 4.59 5.03 6.52
N ASP A 207 4.20 4.47 5.39
CA ASP A 207 2.85 4.57 4.85
C ASP A 207 1.79 3.94 5.77
N SER A 208 2.11 2.83 6.46
CA SER A 208 1.21 2.21 7.44
C SER A 208 0.89 3.11 8.65
N ILE A 209 1.73 4.09 8.91
CA ILE A 209 1.53 5.11 9.96
C ILE A 209 0.80 6.34 9.40
N LEU A 210 1.16 6.74 8.19
CA LEU A 210 0.65 7.98 7.59
C LEU A 210 -0.78 7.82 7.08
N ILE A 211 -1.08 6.71 6.41
CA ILE A 211 -2.36 6.51 5.73
C ILE A 211 -3.56 6.53 6.70
N PRO A 212 -3.53 5.92 7.88
CA PRO A 212 -4.66 5.98 8.82
C PRO A 212 -5.09 7.40 9.24
N GLN A 213 -4.22 8.42 9.08
CA GLN A 213 -4.59 9.82 9.34
C GLN A 213 -5.65 10.35 8.36
N LEU A 214 -5.86 9.66 7.24
CA LEU A 214 -6.89 10.03 6.26
C LEU A 214 -8.31 9.85 6.78
N GLU A 215 -8.49 9.15 7.90
CA GLU A 215 -9.79 9.02 8.57
C GLU A 215 -10.31 10.39 9.05
N ASP A 216 -9.39 11.27 9.50
CA ASP A 216 -9.71 12.64 9.90
C ASP A 216 -9.35 13.65 8.79
N TYR A 217 -10.16 13.64 7.74
CA TYR A 217 -9.93 14.46 6.54
C TYR A 217 -10.14 15.97 6.78
N ASP A 218 -10.94 16.38 7.77
CA ASP A 218 -11.18 17.79 8.08
C ASP A 218 -9.95 18.42 8.76
N PHE A 219 -9.31 17.66 9.65
CA PHE A 219 -8.07 18.08 10.31
C PHE A 219 -6.93 18.30 9.30
N LEU A 220 -6.81 17.44 8.30
CA LEU A 220 -5.81 17.57 7.25
C LEU A 220 -5.89 18.93 6.53
N GLY A 221 -7.10 19.42 6.23
CA GLY A 221 -7.31 20.68 5.50
C GLY A 221 -6.71 21.89 6.22
N VAL A 222 -6.99 22.04 7.49
CA VAL A 222 -6.57 23.21 8.29
C VAL A 222 -5.05 23.27 8.47
N ASP A 223 -4.42 22.16 8.81
CA ASP A 223 -2.98 22.15 9.13
C ASP A 223 -2.10 22.20 7.87
N CYS A 224 -2.60 21.73 6.74
CA CYS A 224 -1.84 21.74 5.48
C CYS A 224 -1.77 23.12 4.82
N HIS A 225 -2.78 23.99 4.96
CA HIS A 225 -2.67 25.39 4.55
C HIS A 225 -1.57 26.10 5.33
N THR A 226 -1.42 25.80 6.61
CA THR A 226 -0.30 26.30 7.43
C THR A 226 1.05 25.79 6.90
N MET A 227 1.12 24.57 6.44
CA MET A 227 2.33 24.01 5.82
C MET A 227 2.73 24.79 4.56
N LEU A 228 1.78 25.07 3.66
CA LEU A 228 2.04 25.82 2.44
C LEU A 228 2.63 27.20 2.69
N GLY A 229 2.21 27.86 3.79
CA GLY A 229 2.75 29.16 4.19
C GLY A 229 4.10 29.11 4.90
N LYS A 230 4.50 27.97 5.44
CA LYS A 230 5.71 27.85 6.29
C LYS A 230 6.88 27.17 5.63
N LEU A 231 6.67 26.28 4.65
CA LEU A 231 7.75 25.60 3.93
C LEU A 231 8.18 26.41 2.71
N SER A 232 9.48 26.68 2.60
CA SER A 232 10.05 27.35 1.44
C SER A 232 10.22 26.39 0.25
N PHE A 233 10.41 26.93 -0.94
CA PHE A 233 10.74 26.16 -2.14
C PHE A 233 11.96 25.24 -1.94
N LEU A 234 13.02 25.76 -1.30
CA LEU A 234 14.24 24.98 -1.04
C LEU A 234 13.98 23.79 -0.11
N GLN A 235 13.08 23.94 0.84
CA GLN A 235 12.67 22.83 1.72
C GLN A 235 11.88 21.75 0.96
N TYR A 236 10.99 22.14 0.04
CA TYR A 236 10.31 21.18 -0.84
C TYR A 236 11.29 20.43 -1.75
N GLU A 237 12.26 21.13 -2.35
CA GLU A 237 13.29 20.52 -3.19
C GLU A 237 14.19 19.55 -2.38
N ALA A 238 14.56 19.92 -1.17
CA ALA A 238 15.30 19.04 -0.26
C ALA A 238 14.49 17.78 0.07
N CYS A 239 13.22 17.91 0.42
CA CYS A 239 12.33 16.77 0.68
C CYS A 239 12.24 15.85 -0.55
N LYS A 240 12.13 16.40 -1.75
CA LYS A 240 12.11 15.66 -3.01
C LYS A 240 13.35 14.77 -3.18
N GLN A 241 14.55 15.31 -2.92
CA GLN A 241 15.79 14.52 -2.98
C GLN A 241 15.88 13.47 -1.87
N ILE A 242 15.44 13.82 -0.65
CA ILE A 242 15.43 12.91 0.51
C ILE A 242 14.48 11.73 0.28
N PHE A 243 13.35 11.92 -0.38
CA PHE A 243 12.43 10.83 -0.70
C PHE A 243 13.03 9.72 -1.56
N GLN A 244 14.11 9.99 -2.28
CA GLN A 244 14.83 8.98 -3.07
C GLN A 244 15.75 8.09 -2.23
N TRP A 245 15.98 8.41 -0.95
CA TRP A 245 16.85 7.61 -0.11
C TRP A 245 16.26 6.24 0.21
N ARG A 246 17.12 5.23 0.29
CA ARG A 246 16.68 3.86 0.62
C ARG A 246 16.33 3.70 2.11
N ASN A 247 17.06 4.38 3.00
CA ASN A 247 16.86 4.27 4.45
C ASN A 247 15.61 5.06 4.88
N GLN A 248 14.54 4.36 5.23
CA GLN A 248 13.24 4.95 5.58
C GLN A 248 13.31 5.78 6.88
N SER A 249 14.00 5.29 7.90
CA SER A 249 14.12 6.02 9.17
C SER A 249 14.89 7.32 9.00
N LEU A 250 16.05 7.28 8.31
CA LEU A 250 16.80 8.49 8.00
C LEU A 250 15.99 9.48 7.19
N LYS A 251 15.28 9.02 6.19
CA LYS A 251 14.38 9.82 5.36
C LYS A 251 13.35 10.56 6.21
N THR A 252 12.61 9.83 7.04
CA THR A 252 11.56 10.36 7.89
C THR A 252 12.10 11.37 8.90
N VAL A 253 13.16 11.02 9.63
CA VAL A 253 13.82 11.92 10.59
C VAL A 253 14.26 13.22 9.92
N THR A 254 14.89 13.12 8.75
CA THR A 254 15.41 14.30 8.06
C THR A 254 14.29 15.23 7.57
N ILE A 255 13.21 14.67 7.02
CA ILE A 255 12.04 15.47 6.60
C ILE A 255 11.40 16.18 7.81
N LEU A 256 11.21 15.47 8.92
CA LEU A 256 10.65 16.07 10.13
C LEU A 256 11.53 17.20 10.70
N LEU A 257 12.87 17.07 10.61
CA LEU A 257 13.79 18.15 11.02
C LEU A 257 13.67 19.39 10.13
N ILE A 258 13.46 19.22 8.82
CA ILE A 258 13.17 20.32 7.89
C ILE A 258 11.84 20.99 8.26
N MET A 259 10.80 20.21 8.46
CA MET A 259 9.46 20.71 8.77
C MET A 259 9.42 21.48 10.12
N ASN A 260 10.21 21.06 11.09
CA ASN A 260 10.33 21.73 12.39
C ASN A 260 11.27 22.95 12.38
N GLY A 261 11.77 23.36 11.22
CA GLY A 261 12.64 24.52 11.09
C GLY A 261 14.01 24.38 11.78
N VAL A 262 14.41 23.14 12.14
CA VAL A 262 15.75 22.87 12.71
C VAL A 262 16.84 23.18 11.68
N ILE A 263 16.48 23.14 10.41
CA ILE A 263 17.37 23.30 9.27
C ILE A 263 16.87 24.46 8.44
N LYS A 264 17.74 25.46 8.26
CA LYS A 264 17.52 26.54 7.31
C LYS A 264 18.30 26.23 6.03
N LEU A 265 17.63 26.28 4.89
CA LEU A 265 18.19 26.07 3.56
C LEU A 265 18.12 27.38 2.79
N ASP A 266 19.28 27.99 2.53
CA ASP A 266 19.38 29.32 1.96
C ASP A 266 19.70 29.30 0.44
N SER A 267 20.19 28.15 -0.08
CA SER A 267 20.54 27.95 -1.49
C SER A 267 20.54 26.49 -1.91
N ASN A 268 20.56 26.21 -3.23
CA ASN A 268 20.66 24.85 -3.75
C ASN A 268 21.96 24.13 -3.33
N ASN A 269 23.07 24.86 -3.24
CA ASN A 269 24.35 24.31 -2.74
C ASN A 269 24.23 23.90 -1.28
N SER A 270 23.40 24.57 -0.48
CA SER A 270 23.16 24.21 0.91
C SER A 270 22.43 22.87 1.05
N ILE A 271 21.58 22.51 0.07
CA ILE A 271 20.84 21.22 0.05
C ILE A 271 21.82 20.04 -0.08
N GLU A 272 22.76 20.07 -1.02
CA GLU A 272 23.75 19.00 -1.20
C GLU A 272 24.67 18.85 -0.01
N THR A 273 25.16 19.97 0.51
CA THR A 273 26.02 20.01 1.71
C THR A 273 25.28 19.46 2.90
N PHE A 274 24.02 19.85 3.09
CA PHE A 274 23.14 19.34 4.12
C PHE A 274 22.92 17.84 4.00
N ILE A 275 22.62 17.33 2.80
CA ILE A 275 22.44 15.90 2.54
C ILE A 275 23.69 15.09 2.92
N LYS A 276 24.87 15.57 2.52
CA LYS A 276 26.14 14.94 2.85
C LYS A 276 26.41 14.95 4.36
N LYS A 277 26.21 16.11 5.03
CA LYS A 277 26.35 16.24 6.50
C LYS A 277 25.39 15.29 7.23
N THR A 278 24.12 15.25 6.82
CA THR A 278 23.07 14.42 7.44
C THR A 278 23.40 12.93 7.35
N LYS A 279 23.80 12.44 6.19
CA LYS A 279 24.22 11.04 6.01
C LYS A 279 25.43 10.70 6.89
N LYS A 280 26.47 11.56 6.91
CA LYS A 280 27.67 11.36 7.73
C LYS A 280 27.36 11.30 9.24
N ILE A 281 26.46 12.15 9.73
CA ILE A 281 26.00 12.12 11.14
C ILE A 281 25.24 10.83 11.41
N TRP A 282 24.34 10.45 10.51
CA TRP A 282 23.53 9.23 10.65
C TRP A 282 24.39 7.97 10.72
N ASP A 283 25.40 7.86 9.89
CA ASP A 283 26.29 6.70 9.86
C ASP A 283 27.13 6.57 11.14
N LYS A 284 27.41 7.70 11.80
CA LYS A 284 28.16 7.77 13.07
C LYS A 284 27.28 7.67 14.33
N ARG A 285 25.97 7.45 14.17
CA ARG A 285 25.07 7.36 15.33
C ARG A 285 25.41 6.19 16.26
N PRO A 286 25.14 6.33 17.57
CA PRO A 286 25.36 5.27 18.56
C PRO A 286 24.64 3.97 18.20
N SER A 287 25.16 2.83 18.65
CA SER A 287 24.61 1.50 18.35
C SER A 287 23.15 1.32 18.80
N ASN A 288 22.80 1.90 19.95
CA ASN A 288 21.42 1.88 20.46
C ASN A 288 20.44 2.66 19.56
N LEU A 289 20.90 3.61 18.75
CA LEU A 289 20.10 4.35 17.77
C LEU A 289 20.12 3.74 16.37
N ARG A 290 20.79 2.59 16.18
CA ARG A 290 20.87 1.90 14.88
C ARG A 290 19.67 1.04 14.55
N CYS A 291 18.74 0.89 15.49
CA CYS A 291 17.49 0.19 15.22
C CYS A 291 16.72 0.88 14.10
N THR A 292 16.20 0.09 13.17
CA THR A 292 15.40 0.57 12.04
C THR A 292 13.92 0.74 12.40
N SER A 293 13.53 0.40 13.62
CA SER A 293 12.15 0.54 14.07
C SER A 293 11.78 1.99 14.33
N TYR A 294 10.55 2.35 14.02
CA TYR A 294 10.01 3.68 14.30
C TYR A 294 9.88 3.97 15.80
N ASN A 295 9.93 2.95 16.67
CA ASN A 295 9.89 3.09 18.13
C ASN A 295 11.02 3.97 18.71
N MET A 296 12.13 4.13 17.94
CA MET A 296 13.27 4.96 18.32
C MET A 296 13.25 6.32 17.61
N LEU A 297 12.19 6.67 16.90
CA LEU A 297 12.18 7.86 16.03
C LEU A 297 12.40 9.15 16.82
N SER A 298 11.78 9.29 18.00
CA SER A 298 11.96 10.46 18.86
C SER A 298 13.41 10.67 19.29
N GLU A 299 14.09 9.61 19.69
CA GLU A 299 15.51 9.66 20.08
C GLU A 299 16.42 9.94 18.88
N GLN A 300 16.11 9.35 17.72
CA GLN A 300 16.82 9.63 16.49
C GLN A 300 16.68 11.10 16.06
N ILE A 301 15.47 11.68 16.17
CA ILE A 301 15.22 13.09 15.89
C ILE A 301 16.02 13.97 16.86
N LYS A 302 15.98 13.70 18.17
CA LYS A 302 16.75 14.44 19.18
C LYS A 302 18.24 14.40 18.89
N TYR A 303 18.79 13.22 18.63
CA TYR A 303 20.21 13.04 18.29
C TYR A 303 20.60 13.85 17.05
N MET A 304 19.85 13.69 15.96
CA MET A 304 20.12 14.39 14.70
C MET A 304 19.99 15.90 14.84
N SER A 305 18.94 16.38 15.55
CA SER A 305 18.72 17.80 15.81
C SER A 305 19.92 18.42 16.53
N ASN A 306 20.39 17.78 17.61
CA ASN A 306 21.52 18.29 18.38
C ASN A 306 22.82 18.33 17.55
N LYS A 307 23.07 17.32 16.71
CA LYS A 307 24.27 17.24 15.86
C LYS A 307 24.23 18.14 14.63
N LEU A 308 23.06 18.51 14.16
CA LEU A 308 22.92 19.43 13.00
C LEU A 308 22.99 20.89 13.40
N LYS A 309 22.58 21.23 14.63
CA LYS A 309 22.69 22.60 15.18
C LYS A 309 24.12 23.01 15.50
N ASN A 310 24.98 22.04 15.85
CA ASN A 310 26.41 22.20 16.06
C ASN A 310 27.20 21.93 14.76
#